data_0c453886205cff74f0b46ab32f81235a
#
_entry.id   0c453886205cff74f0b46ab32f81235a
#
_cell.length_a   1.000
_cell.length_b   1.000
_cell.length_c   1.000
_cell.angle_alpha   90.00
_cell.angle_beta   90.00
_cell.angle_gamma   90.00
#
_symmetry.space_group_name_H-M   'P 1'
#
loop_
_entity.id
_entity.type
_entity.pdbx_description
1 polymer ?
#
loop_
_entity_poly.entity_id
_entity_poly.type
_entity_poly.pdbx_seq_one_letter_code
_entity_poly.pdbx_strand_id
1 'polypeptide(L)'
;MKEYVYADYSNAIGKFSYNIGLGLENNHYKTATNERFNYLVFRPSVVLNVQYNKHSAMKFTAAINSSVPNVGDLTNSIVTIDEHFYSQGNTALKPYYYYYANLNYQYASDNGKFYIAPSVTYSYYPNKNMPVLFTEGDDIILRMAKIDNVHSLGASLSLNYKPVNWFVIQPFYNYEYSTYRTPNQVVKHNLHNAGIGVQFLPKNWQLMWNGNMPMTLVDGDIHTRMGFNMSASILYKFKSMSVGLEYIYNPNPSKIYADINGFSYSEETKWNNFKNLVSLKFTYYFYKGKSRGHVGKRISNSDKDSGLININTAK
;
A
#
# COMPACT_ATOMS: atom_id res chain seq x y z
N MET A 1 15.15 -2.87 17.64
CA MET A 1 14.62 -1.79 18.51
C MET A 1 14.59 -0.53 17.69
N LYS A 2 13.51 0.24 17.78
CA LYS A 2 13.32 1.51 17.08
C LYS A 2 13.04 2.59 18.12
N GLU A 3 13.76 3.68 18.05
CA GLU A 3 13.59 4.86 18.88
C GLU A 3 13.21 6.02 17.97
N TYR A 4 12.23 6.81 18.38
CA TYR A 4 11.72 7.91 17.57
C TYR A 4 11.45 9.13 18.43
N VAL A 5 12.00 10.27 18.03
CA VAL A 5 11.74 11.57 18.63
C VAL A 5 11.17 12.49 17.55
N TYR A 6 10.06 13.13 17.85
CA TYR A 6 9.36 13.99 16.90
C TYR A 6 8.90 15.26 17.59
N ALA A 7 9.04 16.39 16.90
CA ALA A 7 8.48 17.67 17.29
C ALA A 7 7.77 18.27 16.08
N ASP A 8 6.58 18.83 16.30
CA ASP A 8 5.84 19.54 15.27
C ASP A 8 5.29 20.87 15.76
N TYR A 9 5.14 21.79 14.82
CA TYR A 9 4.51 23.07 15.00
C TYR A 9 3.34 23.21 14.04
N SER A 10 2.16 23.47 14.58
CA SER A 10 0.93 23.69 13.80
C SER A 10 0.34 25.05 14.08
N ASN A 11 -0.12 25.72 13.04
CA ASN A 11 -0.88 26.97 13.16
C ASN A 11 -1.94 27.07 12.07
N ALA A 12 -2.94 27.93 12.28
CA ALA A 12 -4.00 28.20 11.34
C ALA A 12 -4.27 29.71 11.22
N ILE A 13 -4.34 30.21 9.99
CA ILE A 13 -4.60 31.61 9.67
C ILE A 13 -5.78 31.66 8.69
N GLY A 14 -6.96 31.94 9.19
CA GLY A 14 -8.18 31.94 8.39
C GLY A 14 -8.46 30.56 7.76
N LYS A 15 -8.45 30.49 6.43
CA LYS A 15 -8.68 29.27 5.65
C LYS A 15 -7.42 28.43 5.42
N PHE A 16 -6.28 28.92 5.84
CA PHE A 16 -4.98 28.25 5.66
C PHE A 16 -4.51 27.67 6.99
N SER A 17 -4.07 26.42 6.99
CA SER A 17 -3.38 25.81 8.12
C SER A 17 -2.13 25.10 7.67
N TYR A 18 -1.14 25.05 8.54
CA TYR A 18 0.10 24.36 8.27
C TYR A 18 0.60 23.60 9.49
N ASN A 19 1.30 22.53 9.21
CA ASN A 19 2.06 21.76 10.18
C ASN A 19 3.46 21.52 9.63
N ILE A 20 4.48 21.83 10.42
CA ILE A 20 5.89 21.57 10.10
C ILE A 20 6.41 20.65 11.18
N GLY A 21 6.87 19.49 10.79
CA GLY A 21 7.36 18.44 11.67
C GLY A 21 8.82 18.10 11.42
N LEU A 22 9.54 17.81 12.50
CA LEU A 22 10.92 17.33 12.47
C LEU A 22 11.01 16.07 13.30
N GLY A 23 11.43 14.96 12.68
CA GLY A 23 11.59 13.67 13.33
C GLY A 23 13.04 13.18 13.24
N LEU A 24 13.47 12.48 14.27
CA LEU A 24 14.70 11.68 14.29
C LEU A 24 14.32 10.26 14.66
N GLU A 25 14.72 9.32 13.84
CA GLU A 25 14.47 7.90 14.03
C GLU A 25 15.81 7.15 14.09
N ASN A 26 15.99 6.39 15.15
CA ASN A 26 17.16 5.53 15.35
C ASN A 26 16.69 4.08 15.31
N ASN A 27 17.23 3.33 14.37
CA ASN A 27 16.87 1.94 14.15
C ASN A 27 18.04 1.02 14.50
N HIS A 28 17.86 0.13 15.47
CA HIS A 28 18.82 -0.87 15.87
C HIS A 28 18.31 -2.25 15.46
N TYR A 29 19.08 -2.93 14.63
CA TYR A 29 18.78 -4.29 14.20
C TYR A 29 19.93 -5.22 14.58
N LYS A 30 19.58 -6.44 14.92
CA LYS A 30 20.51 -7.54 15.13
C LYS A 30 20.02 -8.72 14.30
N THR A 31 20.87 -9.21 13.40
CA THR A 31 20.57 -10.41 12.62
C THR A 31 20.76 -11.68 13.46
N ALA A 32 20.26 -12.81 12.95
CA ALA A 32 20.50 -14.12 13.55
C ALA A 32 22.01 -14.47 13.63
N THR A 33 22.82 -13.89 12.73
CA THR A 33 24.29 -14.03 12.67
C THR A 33 25.03 -13.08 13.62
N ASN A 34 24.29 -12.39 14.54
CA ASN A 34 24.81 -11.41 15.48
C ASN A 34 25.37 -10.11 14.87
N GLU A 35 25.20 -9.87 13.59
CA GLU A 35 25.54 -8.58 12.98
C GLU A 35 24.58 -7.49 13.50
N ARG A 36 25.15 -6.33 13.83
CA ARG A 36 24.40 -5.20 14.36
C ARG A 36 24.38 -4.07 13.34
N PHE A 37 23.20 -3.57 13.08
CA PHE A 37 22.96 -2.43 12.21
C PHE A 37 22.35 -1.29 13.02
N ASN A 38 22.89 -0.09 12.84
CA ASN A 38 22.42 1.10 13.52
C ASN A 38 22.24 2.22 12.49
N TYR A 39 21.04 2.78 12.39
CA TYR A 39 20.69 3.76 11.38
C TYR A 39 19.95 4.94 12.00
N LEU A 40 20.54 6.13 11.89
CA LEU A 40 19.90 7.38 12.25
C LEU A 40 19.26 8.01 11.01
N VAL A 41 17.99 8.33 11.10
CA VAL A 41 17.18 8.86 10.00
C VAL A 41 16.53 10.17 10.40
N PHE A 42 16.75 11.22 9.61
CA PHE A 42 16.06 12.50 9.75
C PHE A 42 14.80 12.52 8.88
N ARG A 43 13.65 12.87 9.48
CA ARG A 43 12.31 12.80 8.86
C ARG A 43 11.55 14.13 8.98
N PRO A 44 11.92 15.15 8.20
CA PRO A 44 11.15 16.38 8.14
C PRO A 44 9.84 16.18 7.37
N SER A 45 8.81 16.91 7.75
CA SER A 45 7.53 16.93 7.06
C SER A 45 6.90 18.30 7.05
N VAL A 46 6.17 18.61 5.99
CA VAL A 46 5.36 19.81 5.85
C VAL A 46 3.99 19.42 5.35
N VAL A 47 2.95 19.89 6.03
CA VAL A 47 1.56 19.73 5.61
C VAL A 47 0.95 21.13 5.51
N LEU A 48 0.41 21.46 4.35
CA LEU A 48 -0.30 22.71 4.09
C LEU A 48 -1.74 22.36 3.72
N ASN A 49 -2.70 23.02 4.35
CA ASN A 49 -4.12 22.84 4.03
C ASN A 49 -4.75 24.20 3.71
N VAL A 50 -5.57 24.23 2.67
CA VAL A 50 -6.40 25.37 2.31
C VAL A 50 -7.85 24.94 2.27
N GLN A 51 -8.67 25.48 3.15
CA GLN A 51 -10.11 25.29 3.16
C GLN A 51 -10.76 26.41 2.35
N TYR A 52 -11.08 26.16 1.07
CA TYR A 52 -11.69 27.17 0.20
C TYR A 52 -13.08 27.59 0.71
N ASN A 53 -13.88 26.57 1.03
CA ASN A 53 -15.23 26.72 1.60
C ASN A 53 -15.59 25.43 2.36
N LYS A 54 -16.84 25.33 2.86
CA LYS A 54 -17.30 24.14 3.60
C LYS A 54 -17.30 22.84 2.78
N HIS A 55 -17.17 22.92 1.46
CA HIS A 55 -17.25 21.79 0.52
C HIS A 55 -15.91 21.36 -0.04
N SER A 56 -14.97 22.28 -0.12
CA SER A 56 -13.72 22.03 -0.85
C SER A 56 -12.50 22.42 -0.05
N ALA A 57 -11.52 21.53 -0.05
CA ALA A 57 -10.23 21.71 0.57
C ALA A 57 -9.12 21.16 -0.32
N MET A 58 -7.95 21.73 -0.17
CA MET A 58 -6.72 21.26 -0.80
C MET A 58 -5.67 21.00 0.27
N LYS A 59 -5.00 19.86 0.16
CA LYS A 59 -3.92 19.47 1.07
C LYS A 59 -2.66 19.18 0.27
N PHE A 60 -1.58 19.87 0.62
CA PHE A 60 -0.25 19.53 0.16
C PHE A 60 0.53 18.90 1.30
N THR A 61 1.23 17.81 1.02
CA THR A 61 2.13 17.14 1.97
C THR A 61 3.47 16.93 1.31
N ALA A 62 4.54 17.33 1.95
CA ALA A 62 5.90 16.98 1.55
C ALA A 62 6.65 16.42 2.76
N ALA A 63 7.41 15.35 2.54
CA ALA A 63 8.17 14.69 3.59
C ALA A 63 9.43 13.99 3.05
N ILE A 64 10.42 13.86 3.90
CA ILE A 64 11.49 12.89 3.71
C ILE A 64 11.17 11.70 4.61
N ASN A 65 11.05 10.53 4.01
CA ASN A 65 10.83 9.28 4.71
C ASN A 65 12.00 8.34 4.50
N SER A 66 12.04 7.26 5.25
CA SER A 66 13.03 6.21 5.09
C SER A 66 12.39 4.84 5.10
N SER A 67 13.03 3.91 4.47
CA SER A 67 12.72 2.50 4.54
C SER A 67 13.95 1.72 4.96
N VAL A 68 13.76 0.76 5.82
CA VAL A 68 14.82 -0.10 6.34
C VAL A 68 14.68 -1.46 5.65
N PRO A 69 15.79 -2.11 5.27
CA PRO A 69 15.75 -3.47 4.73
C PRO A 69 15.07 -4.44 5.70
N ASN A 70 14.35 -5.41 5.18
CA ASN A 70 13.80 -6.49 6.00
C ASN A 70 14.95 -7.32 6.59
N VAL A 71 14.76 -7.84 7.79
CA VAL A 71 15.79 -8.69 8.43
C VAL A 71 16.09 -9.94 7.60
N GLY A 72 15.06 -10.48 6.92
CA GLY A 72 15.23 -11.63 6.00
C GLY A 72 16.14 -11.33 4.81
N ASP A 73 16.16 -10.07 4.34
CA ASP A 73 17.01 -9.65 3.22
C ASP A 73 18.47 -9.42 3.67
N LEU A 74 18.70 -9.22 4.98
CA LEU A 74 20.01 -8.96 5.60
C LEU A 74 20.71 -10.26 6.03
N THR A 75 20.62 -11.32 5.27
CA THR A 75 21.24 -12.61 5.55
C THR A 75 22.14 -13.03 4.40
N ASN A 76 23.02 -13.97 4.63
CA ASN A 76 23.79 -14.65 3.56
C ASN A 76 23.12 -15.98 3.15
N SER A 77 21.89 -16.21 3.62
CA SER A 77 21.17 -17.45 3.32
C SER A 77 20.76 -17.50 1.86
N ILE A 78 20.91 -18.66 1.26
CA ILE A 78 20.44 -18.99 -0.07
C ILE A 78 19.24 -19.94 0.10
N VAL A 79 18.15 -19.60 -0.54
CA VAL A 79 16.92 -20.42 -0.56
C VAL A 79 16.67 -20.86 -2.00
N THR A 80 16.59 -22.16 -2.22
CA THR A 80 16.21 -22.72 -3.52
C THR A 80 14.72 -22.47 -3.75
N ILE A 81 14.40 -21.80 -4.85
CA ILE A 81 13.02 -21.57 -5.29
C ILE A 81 12.65 -22.65 -6.31
N ASP A 82 13.57 -22.92 -7.26
CA ASP A 82 13.42 -23.94 -8.29
C ASP A 82 14.81 -24.47 -8.68
N GLU A 83 14.92 -25.45 -9.58
CA GLU A 83 16.15 -26.19 -9.93
C GLU A 83 17.34 -25.27 -10.27
N HIS A 84 17.09 -24.17 -10.99
CA HIS A 84 18.10 -23.15 -11.34
C HIS A 84 17.71 -21.75 -10.87
N PHE A 85 16.85 -21.64 -9.86
CA PHE A 85 16.39 -20.36 -9.35
C PHE A 85 16.52 -20.29 -7.82
N TYR A 86 17.28 -19.30 -7.37
CA TYR A 86 17.61 -19.11 -5.96
C TYR A 86 17.24 -17.73 -5.48
N SER A 87 16.85 -17.60 -4.22
CA SER A 87 16.76 -16.32 -3.53
C SER A 87 17.92 -16.20 -2.55
N GLN A 88 18.64 -15.09 -2.59
CA GLN A 88 19.76 -14.82 -1.73
C GLN A 88 19.57 -13.49 -0.99
N GLY A 89 19.87 -13.49 0.30
CA GLY A 89 19.94 -12.26 1.07
C GLY A 89 21.13 -11.40 0.69
N ASN A 90 21.16 -10.16 1.18
CA ASN A 90 22.25 -9.20 0.92
C ASN A 90 22.52 -8.37 2.18
N THR A 91 23.59 -8.71 2.89
CA THR A 91 24.01 -8.02 4.11
C THR A 91 24.54 -6.61 3.86
N ALA A 92 24.86 -6.25 2.62
CA ALA A 92 25.33 -4.92 2.24
C ALA A 92 24.19 -3.89 2.09
N LEU A 93 22.90 -4.32 2.20
CA LEU A 93 21.77 -3.41 2.12
C LEU A 93 21.82 -2.38 3.26
N LYS A 94 21.47 -1.16 2.90
CA LYS A 94 21.35 -0.04 3.84
C LYS A 94 19.95 0.54 3.77
N PRO A 95 19.47 1.23 4.81
CA PRO A 95 18.27 2.04 4.71
C PRO A 95 18.41 3.04 3.59
N TYR A 96 17.29 3.37 2.97
CA TYR A 96 17.23 4.41 1.97
C TYR A 96 16.20 5.47 2.34
N TYR A 97 16.45 6.68 1.88
CA TYR A 97 15.55 7.80 2.01
C TYR A 97 14.74 7.96 0.73
N TYR A 98 13.55 8.52 0.87
CA TYR A 98 12.79 8.99 -0.27
C TYR A 98 12.09 10.32 0.03
N TYR A 99 12.09 11.14 -0.98
CA TYR A 99 11.39 12.41 -1.01
C TYR A 99 9.98 12.16 -1.53
N TYR A 100 9.00 12.63 -0.80
CA TYR A 100 7.60 12.44 -1.11
C TYR A 100 6.90 13.78 -1.16
N ALA A 101 6.10 14.02 -2.20
CA ALA A 101 5.22 15.16 -2.31
C ALA A 101 3.86 14.70 -2.83
N ASN A 102 2.79 15.13 -2.19
CA ASN A 102 1.41 14.82 -2.57
C ASN A 102 0.56 16.07 -2.53
N LEU A 103 -0.20 16.30 -3.58
CA LEU A 103 -1.25 17.30 -3.66
C LEU A 103 -2.59 16.57 -3.78
N ASN A 104 -3.47 16.78 -2.82
CA ASN A 104 -4.80 16.21 -2.78
C ASN A 104 -5.83 17.33 -2.75
N TYR A 105 -6.83 17.26 -3.61
CA TYR A 105 -8.01 18.11 -3.56
C TYR A 105 -9.22 17.26 -3.15
N GLN A 106 -10.12 17.83 -2.38
CA GLN A 106 -11.35 17.17 -1.95
C GLN A 106 -12.53 18.11 -2.16
N TYR A 107 -13.60 17.55 -2.69
CA TYR A 107 -14.88 18.22 -2.78
C TYR A 107 -16.00 17.30 -2.31
N ALA A 108 -16.89 17.82 -1.48
CA ALA A 108 -18.09 17.15 -1.03
C ALA A 108 -19.31 18.05 -1.23
N SER A 109 -20.38 17.55 -1.85
CA SER A 109 -21.61 18.30 -2.04
C SER A 109 -22.35 18.54 -0.71
N ASP A 110 -23.15 19.62 -0.63
CA ASP A 110 -23.94 19.98 0.55
C ASP A 110 -24.83 18.84 1.08
N ASN A 111 -25.43 18.10 0.16
CA ASN A 111 -26.32 17.01 0.50
C ASN A 111 -25.61 15.68 0.78
N GLY A 112 -24.27 15.67 0.79
CA GLY A 112 -23.46 14.46 1.01
C GLY A 112 -23.58 13.39 -0.07
N LYS A 113 -24.20 13.70 -1.21
CA LYS A 113 -24.43 12.73 -2.29
C LYS A 113 -23.26 12.55 -3.24
N PHE A 114 -22.37 13.51 -3.28
CA PHE A 114 -21.21 13.48 -4.17
C PHE A 114 -19.95 13.86 -3.42
N TYR A 115 -18.92 13.04 -3.59
CA TYR A 115 -17.57 13.29 -3.12
C TYR A 115 -16.57 12.93 -4.20
N ILE A 116 -15.56 13.76 -4.42
CA ILE A 116 -14.47 13.51 -5.34
C ILE A 116 -13.14 13.94 -4.71
N ALA A 117 -12.12 13.12 -4.87
CA ALA A 117 -10.79 13.37 -4.34
C ALA A 117 -9.71 12.99 -5.38
N PRO A 118 -9.36 13.88 -6.32
CA PRO A 118 -8.17 13.73 -7.12
C PRO A 118 -6.90 13.99 -6.31
N SER A 119 -5.83 13.28 -6.61
CA SER A 119 -4.51 13.57 -6.07
C SER A 119 -3.40 13.33 -7.08
N VAL A 120 -2.28 14.04 -6.89
CA VAL A 120 -1.04 13.82 -7.62
C VAL A 120 0.07 13.60 -6.60
N THR A 121 0.89 12.59 -6.83
CA THR A 121 1.98 12.18 -5.94
C THR A 121 3.27 12.11 -6.73
N TYR A 122 4.33 12.63 -6.19
CA TYR A 122 5.68 12.44 -6.70
C TYR A 122 6.56 11.84 -5.62
N SER A 123 7.31 10.81 -5.98
CA SER A 123 8.30 10.19 -5.10
C SER A 123 9.64 10.06 -5.82
N TYR A 124 10.70 10.45 -5.14
CA TYR A 124 12.07 10.30 -5.60
C TYR A 124 12.89 9.52 -4.58
N TYR A 125 13.50 8.46 -5.04
CA TYR A 125 14.40 7.62 -4.25
C TYR A 125 15.80 7.74 -4.83
N PRO A 126 16.71 8.49 -4.20
CA PRO A 126 18.13 8.56 -4.63
C PRO A 126 18.77 7.19 -4.74
N ASN A 127 18.35 6.30 -3.84
CA ASN A 127 18.65 4.88 -3.88
C ASN A 127 17.48 4.12 -3.23
N LYS A 128 17.09 2.99 -3.83
CA LYS A 128 16.01 2.13 -3.34
C LYS A 128 16.48 0.68 -3.39
N ASN A 129 16.22 -0.09 -2.34
CA ASN A 129 16.44 -1.53 -2.38
C ASN A 129 15.31 -2.19 -3.18
N MET A 130 15.66 -2.87 -4.28
CA MET A 130 14.72 -3.51 -5.18
C MET A 130 15.19 -4.92 -5.55
N PRO A 131 14.28 -5.84 -5.89
CA PRO A 131 14.66 -7.18 -6.34
C PRO A 131 15.33 -7.10 -7.72
N VAL A 132 16.52 -7.68 -7.81
CA VAL A 132 17.31 -7.74 -9.04
C VAL A 132 17.73 -9.18 -9.27
N LEU A 133 17.70 -9.58 -10.53
CA LEU A 133 18.12 -10.89 -10.97
C LEU A 133 19.59 -10.85 -11.42
N PHE A 134 20.37 -11.81 -10.94
CA PHE A 134 21.76 -12.04 -11.31
C PHE A 134 21.88 -13.42 -11.92
N THR A 135 22.76 -13.58 -12.91
CA THR A 135 23.08 -14.88 -13.51
C THR A 135 24.46 -15.32 -13.07
N GLU A 136 24.57 -16.57 -12.57
CA GLU A 136 25.84 -17.20 -12.20
C GLU A 136 25.88 -18.57 -12.87
N GLY A 137 26.56 -18.67 -14.05
CA GLY A 137 26.50 -19.84 -14.90
C GLY A 137 25.08 -20.04 -15.44
N ASP A 138 24.52 -21.23 -15.18
CA ASP A 138 23.15 -21.58 -15.57
C ASP A 138 22.09 -21.22 -14.52
N ASP A 139 22.54 -20.67 -13.38
CA ASP A 139 21.66 -20.33 -12.25
C ASP A 139 21.24 -18.87 -12.27
N ILE A 140 20.02 -18.62 -11.80
CA ILE A 140 19.47 -17.27 -11.54
C ILE A 140 19.38 -17.05 -10.05
N ILE A 141 19.86 -15.89 -9.61
CA ILE A 141 19.82 -15.48 -8.23
C ILE A 141 18.99 -14.21 -8.10
N LEU A 142 17.86 -14.32 -7.44
CA LEU A 142 17.05 -13.15 -7.01
C LEU A 142 17.65 -12.59 -5.73
N ARG A 143 18.09 -11.34 -5.78
CA ARG A 143 18.68 -10.65 -4.63
C ARG A 143 18.21 -9.19 -4.58
N MET A 144 17.93 -8.70 -3.37
CA MET A 144 17.70 -7.28 -3.17
C MET A 144 18.99 -6.51 -3.42
N ALA A 145 18.93 -5.52 -4.29
CA ALA A 145 20.05 -4.66 -4.62
C ALA A 145 19.65 -3.19 -4.56
N LYS A 146 20.65 -2.34 -4.36
CA LYS A 146 20.48 -0.89 -4.38
C LYS A 146 20.32 -0.42 -5.82
N ILE A 147 19.21 0.25 -6.11
CA ILE A 147 18.92 0.89 -7.40
C ILE A 147 18.90 2.40 -7.22
N ASP A 148 19.71 3.09 -8.00
CA ASP A 148 19.83 4.54 -7.92
C ASP A 148 18.79 5.26 -8.77
N ASN A 149 18.39 6.47 -8.34
CA ASN A 149 17.55 7.41 -9.09
C ASN A 149 16.22 6.81 -9.55
N VAL A 150 15.45 6.25 -8.59
CA VAL A 150 14.09 5.77 -8.85
C VAL A 150 13.11 6.94 -8.73
N HIS A 151 12.35 7.20 -9.78
CA HIS A 151 11.30 8.22 -9.82
C HIS A 151 9.95 7.58 -10.00
N SER A 152 8.95 8.08 -9.29
CA SER A 152 7.56 7.68 -9.43
C SER A 152 6.67 8.92 -9.44
N LEU A 153 5.79 9.02 -10.45
CA LEU A 153 4.76 10.04 -10.57
C LEU A 153 3.40 9.34 -10.60
N GLY A 154 2.58 9.59 -9.59
CA GLY A 154 1.25 9.02 -9.45
C GLY A 154 0.15 10.06 -9.63
N ALA A 155 -0.99 9.64 -10.17
CA ALA A 155 -2.24 10.38 -10.15
C ALA A 155 -3.35 9.45 -9.70
N SER A 156 -4.21 9.91 -8.80
CA SER A 156 -5.35 9.11 -8.34
C SER A 156 -6.64 9.90 -8.37
N LEU A 157 -7.74 9.19 -8.58
CA LEU A 157 -9.08 9.73 -8.52
C LEU A 157 -9.95 8.77 -7.73
N SER A 158 -10.55 9.25 -6.65
CA SER A 158 -11.57 8.55 -5.89
C SER A 158 -12.87 9.31 -5.96
N LEU A 159 -13.94 8.62 -6.23
CA LEU A 159 -15.27 9.19 -6.36
C LEU A 159 -16.26 8.39 -5.50
N ASN A 160 -17.15 9.09 -4.82
CA ASN A 160 -18.28 8.50 -4.13
C ASN A 160 -19.54 9.22 -4.57
N TYR A 161 -20.46 8.49 -5.19
CA TYR A 161 -21.72 9.04 -5.66
C TYR A 161 -22.90 8.26 -5.05
N LYS A 162 -23.74 9.00 -4.34
CA LYS A 162 -24.89 8.49 -3.61
C LYS A 162 -26.16 9.18 -4.12
N PRO A 163 -26.68 8.78 -5.29
CA PRO A 163 -27.89 9.41 -5.88
C PRO A 163 -29.08 9.34 -4.94
N VAL A 164 -29.23 8.23 -4.24
CA VAL A 164 -30.27 8.00 -3.23
C VAL A 164 -29.66 7.37 -1.97
N ASN A 165 -30.35 7.45 -0.83
CA ASN A 165 -29.79 7.04 0.47
C ASN A 165 -29.42 5.55 0.58
N TRP A 166 -29.94 4.73 -0.27
CA TRP A 166 -29.72 3.29 -0.28
C TRP A 166 -28.84 2.79 -1.42
N PHE A 167 -28.28 3.68 -2.27
CA PHE A 167 -27.43 3.30 -3.38
C PHE A 167 -26.15 4.15 -3.43
N VAL A 168 -25.00 3.51 -3.50
CA VAL A 168 -23.69 4.17 -3.54
C VAL A 168 -22.84 3.53 -4.63
N ILE A 169 -22.16 4.36 -5.42
CA ILE A 169 -21.17 3.95 -6.43
C ILE A 169 -19.84 4.61 -6.08
N GLN A 170 -18.78 3.82 -6.07
CA GLN A 170 -17.44 4.23 -5.65
C GLN A 170 -16.39 3.77 -6.67
N PRO A 171 -16.30 4.39 -7.85
CA PRO A 171 -15.20 4.13 -8.75
C PRO A 171 -13.92 4.77 -8.24
N PHE A 172 -12.80 4.13 -8.55
CA PHE A 172 -11.48 4.69 -8.36
C PHE A 172 -10.58 4.38 -9.54
N TYR A 173 -9.59 5.23 -9.73
CA TYR A 173 -8.54 5.06 -10.71
C TYR A 173 -7.23 5.58 -10.16
N ASN A 174 -6.17 4.77 -10.27
CA ASN A 174 -4.81 5.14 -9.91
C ASN A 174 -3.91 4.88 -11.12
N TYR A 175 -3.14 5.87 -11.46
CA TYR A 175 -2.08 5.81 -12.44
C TYR A 175 -0.75 6.04 -11.73
N GLU A 176 0.28 5.28 -12.10
CA GLU A 176 1.65 5.51 -11.66
C GLU A 176 2.60 5.30 -12.82
N TYR A 177 3.45 6.28 -13.07
CA TYR A 177 4.59 6.18 -13.95
C TYR A 177 5.85 6.05 -13.13
N SER A 178 6.61 4.96 -13.30
CA SER A 178 7.88 4.73 -12.63
C SER A 178 9.01 4.60 -13.62
N THR A 179 10.17 5.18 -13.30
CA THR A 179 11.38 5.06 -14.12
C THR A 179 12.60 4.86 -13.25
N TYR A 180 13.43 3.89 -13.63
CA TYR A 180 14.70 3.55 -12.99
C TYR A 180 15.53 2.66 -13.89
N ARG A 181 16.77 2.36 -13.48
CA ARG A 181 17.66 1.45 -14.19
C ARG A 181 18.16 0.39 -13.23
N THR A 182 17.92 -0.88 -13.55
CA THR A 182 18.59 -2.02 -12.93
C THR A 182 19.89 -2.33 -13.69
N PRO A 183 20.76 -3.21 -13.20
CA PRO A 183 21.89 -3.73 -13.98
C PRO A 183 21.46 -4.35 -15.32
N ASN A 184 20.25 -4.89 -15.40
CA ASN A 184 19.75 -5.67 -16.53
C ASN A 184 18.97 -4.83 -17.55
N GLN A 185 18.26 -3.79 -17.09
CA GLN A 185 17.32 -3.06 -17.95
C GLN A 185 17.06 -1.61 -17.51
N VAL A 186 16.55 -0.83 -18.44
CA VAL A 186 15.93 0.47 -18.14
C VAL A 186 14.43 0.26 -18.04
N VAL A 187 13.89 0.46 -16.85
CA VAL A 187 12.45 0.32 -16.61
C VAL A 187 11.76 1.68 -16.78
N LYS A 188 10.74 1.69 -17.64
CA LYS A 188 9.76 2.76 -17.78
C LYS A 188 8.40 2.11 -17.76
N HIS A 189 7.74 2.14 -16.60
CA HIS A 189 6.51 1.41 -16.39
C HIS A 189 5.33 2.34 -16.14
N ASN A 190 4.20 2.03 -16.78
CA ASN A 190 2.91 2.66 -16.56
C ASN A 190 2.00 1.66 -15.86
N LEU A 191 1.67 1.92 -14.61
CA LEU A 191 0.72 1.14 -13.84
C LEU A 191 -0.66 1.81 -13.93
N HIS A 192 -1.66 1.02 -14.31
CA HIS A 192 -3.06 1.41 -14.27
C HIS A 192 -3.78 0.48 -13.30
N ASN A 193 -4.36 1.04 -12.25
CA ASN A 193 -5.15 0.32 -11.27
C ASN A 193 -6.53 0.98 -11.17
N ALA A 194 -7.56 0.29 -11.60
CA ALA A 194 -8.92 0.79 -11.61
C ALA A 194 -9.88 -0.23 -10.99
N GLY A 195 -10.91 0.29 -10.37
CA GLY A 195 -11.96 -0.55 -9.82
C GLY A 195 -13.22 0.24 -9.50
N ILE A 196 -14.24 -0.49 -9.13
CA ILE A 196 -15.53 0.09 -8.77
C ILE A 196 -16.17 -0.70 -7.63
N GLY A 197 -16.62 0.01 -6.61
CA GLY A 197 -17.49 -0.50 -5.57
C GLY A 197 -18.92 -0.05 -5.78
N VAL A 198 -19.86 -0.94 -5.56
CA VAL A 198 -21.32 -0.64 -5.60
C VAL A 198 -21.93 -1.15 -4.32
N GLN A 199 -22.72 -0.30 -3.67
CA GLN A 199 -23.45 -0.68 -2.45
C GLN A 199 -24.94 -0.38 -2.62
N PHE A 200 -25.74 -1.35 -2.22
CA PHE A 200 -27.18 -1.26 -2.17
C PHE A 200 -27.64 -1.57 -0.75
N LEU A 201 -28.23 -0.58 -0.08
CA LEU A 201 -28.47 -0.55 1.37
C LEU A 201 -29.95 -0.34 1.73
N PRO A 202 -30.92 -1.15 1.23
CA PRO A 202 -32.33 -0.98 1.54
C PRO A 202 -32.63 -1.51 2.96
N LYS A 203 -33.07 -0.64 3.87
CA LYS A 203 -33.48 -0.99 5.24
C LYS A 203 -32.40 -1.83 5.97
N ASN A 204 -32.68 -3.10 6.19
CA ASN A 204 -31.82 -4.03 6.92
C ASN A 204 -30.85 -4.81 6.03
N TRP A 205 -30.94 -4.67 4.74
CA TRP A 205 -30.08 -5.34 3.78
C TRP A 205 -28.87 -4.48 3.44
N GLN A 206 -27.77 -5.15 3.24
CA GLN A 206 -26.56 -4.56 2.69
C GLN A 206 -26.01 -5.51 1.62
N LEU A 207 -26.11 -5.09 0.37
CA LEU A 207 -25.49 -5.75 -0.76
C LEU A 207 -24.32 -4.92 -1.20
N MET A 208 -23.16 -5.57 -1.36
CA MET A 208 -21.94 -4.91 -1.81
C MET A 208 -21.35 -5.72 -2.94
N TRP A 209 -20.84 -5.03 -3.91
CA TRP A 209 -20.06 -5.59 -5.00
C TRP A 209 -18.83 -4.71 -5.22
N ASN A 210 -17.67 -5.35 -5.37
CA ASN A 210 -16.41 -4.68 -5.71
C ASN A 210 -15.74 -5.45 -6.84
N GLY A 211 -15.23 -4.73 -7.83
CA GLY A 211 -14.46 -5.30 -8.92
C GLY A 211 -13.22 -4.48 -9.19
N ASN A 212 -12.09 -5.15 -9.41
CA ASN A 212 -10.82 -4.55 -9.74
C ASN A 212 -10.34 -5.07 -11.08
N MET A 213 -9.85 -4.17 -11.93
CA MET A 213 -9.29 -4.51 -13.22
C MET A 213 -7.93 -5.21 -13.09
N PRO A 214 -7.54 -6.01 -14.09
CA PRO A 214 -6.19 -6.57 -14.15
C PRO A 214 -5.15 -5.46 -14.15
N MET A 215 -4.02 -5.72 -13.47
CA MET A 215 -2.88 -4.81 -13.45
C MET A 215 -1.57 -5.57 -13.45
N THR A 216 -0.49 -4.91 -13.87
CA THR A 216 0.88 -5.44 -13.77
C THR A 216 1.70 -4.50 -12.90
N LEU A 217 2.24 -5.03 -11.81
CA LEU A 217 3.22 -4.36 -10.96
C LEU A 217 4.61 -4.68 -11.49
N VAL A 218 5.51 -3.70 -11.42
CA VAL A 218 6.93 -3.89 -11.74
C VAL A 218 7.75 -3.37 -10.58
N ASP A 219 8.57 -4.23 -10.00
CA ASP A 219 9.49 -3.89 -8.92
C ASP A 219 10.85 -4.52 -9.21
N GLY A 220 11.87 -3.70 -9.45
CA GLY A 220 13.16 -4.15 -9.92
C GLY A 220 13.07 -4.83 -11.29
N ASP A 221 13.52 -6.08 -11.33
CA ASP A 221 13.42 -6.93 -12.52
C ASP A 221 12.18 -7.84 -12.50
N ILE A 222 11.37 -7.78 -11.44
CA ILE A 222 10.24 -8.66 -11.25
C ILE A 222 8.95 -7.99 -11.70
N HIS A 223 8.19 -8.67 -12.54
CA HIS A 223 6.86 -8.29 -12.97
C HIS A 223 5.81 -9.20 -12.31
N THR A 224 4.81 -8.60 -11.70
CA THR A 224 3.69 -9.34 -11.11
C THR A 224 2.39 -8.95 -11.78
N ARG A 225 1.84 -9.83 -12.58
CA ARG A 225 0.54 -9.65 -13.22
C ARG A 225 -0.58 -10.17 -12.32
N MET A 226 -1.46 -9.27 -11.93
CA MET A 226 -2.68 -9.59 -11.20
C MET A 226 -3.86 -9.61 -12.16
N GLY A 227 -4.67 -10.66 -12.10
CA GLY A 227 -5.88 -10.79 -12.92
C GLY A 227 -7.05 -9.97 -12.39
N PHE A 228 -8.17 -9.99 -13.10
CA PHE A 228 -9.42 -9.46 -12.62
C PHE A 228 -9.83 -10.18 -11.32
N ASN A 229 -10.29 -9.41 -10.34
CA ASN A 229 -10.88 -9.98 -9.14
C ASN A 229 -12.14 -9.22 -8.76
N MET A 230 -13.08 -9.91 -8.15
CA MET A 230 -14.28 -9.30 -7.61
C MET A 230 -14.73 -9.95 -6.31
N SER A 231 -15.44 -9.19 -5.50
CA SER A 231 -16.17 -9.70 -4.36
C SER A 231 -17.61 -9.21 -4.39
N ALA A 232 -18.52 -10.07 -3.97
CA ALA A 232 -19.92 -9.73 -3.78
C ALA A 232 -20.36 -10.22 -2.41
N SER A 233 -21.14 -9.42 -1.69
CA SER A 233 -21.69 -9.85 -0.41
C SER A 233 -23.13 -9.39 -0.25
N ILE A 234 -23.90 -10.22 0.43
CA ILE A 234 -25.24 -9.91 0.90
C ILE A 234 -25.29 -10.12 2.41
N LEU A 235 -25.69 -9.11 3.14
CA LEU A 235 -25.78 -9.12 4.59
C LEU A 235 -27.17 -8.64 5.01
N TYR A 236 -27.79 -9.38 5.92
CA TYR A 236 -29.02 -8.96 6.59
C TYR A 236 -28.72 -8.65 8.05
N LYS A 237 -29.14 -7.46 8.50
CA LYS A 237 -28.96 -6.98 9.87
C LYS A 237 -30.24 -7.13 10.67
N PHE A 238 -30.14 -7.87 11.78
CA PHE A 238 -31.12 -7.88 12.85
C PHE A 238 -30.69 -6.87 13.93
N LYS A 239 -31.44 -6.74 15.00
CA LYS A 239 -31.11 -5.80 16.10
C LYS A 239 -29.62 -5.79 16.48
N SER A 240 -29.14 -6.89 17.05
CA SER A 240 -27.74 -7.06 17.51
C SER A 240 -26.97 -8.13 16.73
N MET A 241 -27.54 -8.62 15.64
CA MET A 241 -26.94 -9.68 14.83
C MET A 241 -26.89 -9.30 13.36
N SER A 242 -25.98 -9.89 12.62
CA SER A 242 -26.02 -9.90 11.18
C SER A 242 -25.64 -11.27 10.64
N VAL A 243 -26.29 -11.67 9.58
CA VAL A 243 -26.00 -12.89 8.81
C VAL A 243 -25.83 -12.53 7.36
N GLY A 244 -24.85 -13.11 6.72
CA GLY A 244 -24.59 -12.83 5.32
C GLY A 244 -23.77 -13.87 4.62
N LEU A 245 -23.78 -13.79 3.31
CA LEU A 245 -22.94 -14.55 2.40
C LEU A 245 -21.97 -13.61 1.72
N GLU A 246 -20.76 -14.08 1.52
CA GLU A 246 -19.76 -13.41 0.69
C GLU A 246 -19.28 -14.37 -0.38
N TYR A 247 -19.15 -13.87 -1.59
CA TYR A 247 -18.57 -14.56 -2.73
C TYR A 247 -17.36 -13.79 -3.21
N ILE A 248 -16.24 -14.47 -3.35
CA ILE A 248 -15.00 -13.93 -3.92
C ILE A 248 -14.71 -14.70 -5.19
N TYR A 249 -14.48 -13.96 -6.27
CA TYR A 249 -14.12 -14.48 -7.57
C TYR A 249 -12.76 -13.96 -7.99
N ASN A 250 -11.80 -14.86 -8.15
CA ASN A 250 -10.47 -14.57 -8.64
C ASN A 250 -10.08 -15.64 -9.68
N PRO A 251 -10.52 -15.49 -10.93
CA PRO A 251 -10.39 -16.53 -11.95
C PRO A 251 -8.97 -16.73 -12.44
N ASN A 252 -8.14 -15.69 -12.33
CA ASN A 252 -6.80 -15.71 -12.87
C ASN A 252 -5.78 -15.73 -11.73
N PRO A 253 -4.87 -16.71 -11.73
CA PRO A 253 -3.74 -16.71 -10.81
C PRO A 253 -2.87 -15.48 -11.07
N SER A 254 -2.18 -15.03 -10.05
CA SER A 254 -1.11 -14.04 -10.21
C SER A 254 0.05 -14.71 -10.94
N LYS A 255 0.61 -14.02 -11.92
CA LYS A 255 1.81 -14.45 -12.62
C LYS A 255 2.97 -13.56 -12.24
N ILE A 256 4.04 -14.18 -11.78
CA ILE A 256 5.32 -13.53 -11.59
C ILE A 256 6.18 -13.92 -12.79
N TYR A 257 6.78 -12.95 -13.43
CA TYR A 257 7.69 -13.19 -14.54
C TYR A 257 8.83 -12.17 -14.54
N ALA A 258 9.93 -12.58 -15.12
CA ALA A 258 11.07 -11.74 -15.38
C ALA A 258 11.70 -12.16 -16.70
N ASP A 259 12.23 -11.21 -17.45
CA ASP A 259 12.95 -11.43 -18.69
C ASP A 259 14.22 -10.59 -18.67
N ILE A 260 15.37 -11.26 -18.63
CA ILE A 260 16.69 -10.62 -18.58
C ILE A 260 17.68 -11.36 -19.49
N ASN A 261 18.33 -10.58 -20.37
CA ASN A 261 19.47 -11.04 -21.18
C ASN A 261 19.25 -12.38 -21.91
N GLY A 262 18.00 -12.62 -22.39
CA GLY A 262 17.63 -13.86 -23.07
C GLY A 262 17.22 -14.99 -22.11
N PHE A 263 17.20 -14.73 -20.83
CA PHE A 263 16.69 -15.64 -19.81
C PHE A 263 15.28 -15.20 -19.39
N SER A 264 14.31 -16.08 -19.56
CA SER A 264 12.90 -15.84 -19.19
C SER A 264 12.51 -16.75 -18.04
N TYR A 265 12.06 -16.16 -16.94
CA TYR A 265 11.45 -16.83 -15.82
C TYR A 265 9.96 -16.54 -15.76
N SER A 266 9.14 -17.53 -15.55
CA SER A 266 7.70 -17.34 -15.34
C SER A 266 7.19 -18.32 -14.29
N GLU A 267 6.64 -17.78 -13.22
CA GLU A 267 5.95 -18.54 -12.18
C GLU A 267 4.48 -18.15 -12.12
N GLU A 268 3.60 -19.13 -12.12
CA GLU A 268 2.18 -18.93 -11.92
C GLU A 268 1.80 -19.27 -10.48
N THR A 269 1.71 -18.26 -9.63
CA THR A 269 1.34 -18.44 -8.23
C THR A 269 -0.17 -18.36 -8.08
N LYS A 270 -0.79 -19.46 -7.72
CA LYS A 270 -2.20 -19.50 -7.28
C LYS A 270 -2.26 -19.14 -5.81
N TRP A 271 -2.38 -17.87 -5.50
CA TRP A 271 -2.43 -17.33 -4.13
C TRP A 271 -3.57 -17.91 -3.28
N ASN A 272 -4.62 -18.37 -3.92
CA ASN A 272 -5.69 -19.13 -3.28
C ASN A 272 -6.04 -20.31 -4.17
N ASN A 273 -6.10 -21.47 -3.58
CA ASN A 273 -6.55 -22.70 -4.26
C ASN A 273 -8.00 -22.63 -4.79
N PHE A 274 -8.65 -21.47 -4.63
CA PHE A 274 -10.05 -21.29 -4.98
C PHE A 274 -10.22 -20.16 -5.99
N LYS A 275 -10.64 -20.50 -7.20
CA LYS A 275 -11.14 -19.53 -8.17
C LYS A 275 -12.42 -18.86 -7.64
N ASN A 276 -13.16 -19.59 -6.84
CA ASN A 276 -14.43 -19.19 -6.24
C ASN A 276 -14.41 -19.55 -4.76
N LEU A 277 -14.70 -18.58 -3.92
CA LEU A 277 -14.86 -18.78 -2.48
C LEU A 277 -16.22 -18.26 -2.05
N VAL A 278 -17.01 -19.11 -1.39
CA VAL A 278 -18.25 -18.71 -0.73
C VAL A 278 -18.04 -18.82 0.77
N SER A 279 -18.32 -17.77 1.51
CA SER A 279 -18.23 -17.76 2.97
C SER A 279 -19.53 -17.30 3.61
N LEU A 280 -19.90 -17.95 4.71
CA LEU A 280 -21.00 -17.54 5.58
C LEU A 280 -20.45 -16.63 6.66
N LYS A 281 -21.03 -15.45 6.83
CA LYS A 281 -20.67 -14.49 7.89
C LYS A 281 -21.78 -14.42 8.91
N PHE A 282 -21.41 -14.59 10.16
CA PHE A 282 -22.28 -14.37 11.31
C PHE A 282 -21.60 -13.42 12.27
N THR A 283 -22.29 -12.35 12.65
CA THR A 283 -21.76 -11.39 13.63
C THR A 283 -22.83 -11.13 14.69
N TYR A 284 -22.44 -11.20 15.94
CA TYR A 284 -23.29 -10.84 17.06
C TYR A 284 -22.60 -9.77 17.90
N TYR A 285 -23.30 -8.67 18.16
CA TYR A 285 -22.81 -7.55 18.94
C TYR A 285 -23.32 -7.65 20.38
N PHE A 286 -22.42 -8.03 21.29
CA PHE A 286 -22.68 -7.96 22.72
C PHE A 286 -22.40 -6.54 23.18
N TYR A 287 -23.44 -5.84 23.59
CA TYR A 287 -23.28 -4.53 24.19
C TYR A 287 -24.00 -4.50 25.54
N LYS A 288 -23.23 -4.36 26.63
CA LYS A 288 -23.75 -4.16 27.98
C LYS A 288 -23.01 -2.99 28.62
N GLY A 289 -23.66 -1.83 28.66
CA GLY A 289 -23.10 -0.62 29.26
C GLY A 289 -23.62 0.69 28.65
N LYS A 290 -23.43 1.79 29.38
CA LYS A 290 -23.72 3.13 28.85
C LYS A 290 -22.64 3.51 27.81
N SER A 291 -23.05 3.87 26.59
CA SER A 291 -22.16 4.46 25.60
C SER A 291 -21.55 5.74 26.17
N ARG A 292 -20.29 5.68 26.56
CA ARG A 292 -19.53 6.88 26.79
C ARG A 292 -18.92 7.29 25.46
N GLY A 293 -19.14 8.53 25.06
CA GLY A 293 -18.56 9.08 23.82
C GLY A 293 -17.06 8.78 23.77
N HIS A 294 -16.57 8.33 22.62
CA HIS A 294 -15.15 8.13 22.40
C HIS A 294 -14.43 9.45 22.65
N VAL A 295 -13.61 9.51 23.68
CA VAL A 295 -12.57 10.52 23.76
C VAL A 295 -11.57 10.16 22.67
N GLY A 296 -11.56 10.94 21.58
CA GLY A 296 -10.61 10.74 20.50
C GLY A 296 -9.19 10.71 21.05
N LYS A 297 -8.40 9.72 20.68
CA LYS A 297 -6.97 9.69 20.99
C LYS A 297 -6.34 10.96 20.47
N ARG A 298 -5.79 11.80 21.36
CA ARG A 298 -5.02 13.00 21.01
C ARG A 298 -3.68 12.68 20.34
N ILE A 299 -3.23 11.44 20.43
CA ILE A 299 -1.98 10.98 19.81
C ILE A 299 -2.36 9.99 18.72
N SER A 300 -2.19 10.39 17.47
CA SER A 300 -2.29 9.52 16.32
C SER A 300 -0.91 8.95 16.03
N ASN A 301 -0.59 7.78 16.60
CA ASN A 301 0.53 6.97 16.14
C ASN A 301 0.12 6.32 14.81
N SER A 302 0.19 7.10 13.73
CA SER A 302 0.02 6.58 12.37
C SER A 302 1.28 5.90 11.82
N ASP A 303 2.33 5.82 12.62
CA ASP A 303 3.55 5.10 12.30
C ASP A 303 3.26 3.59 12.44
N LYS A 304 2.68 3.03 11.40
CA LYS A 304 2.59 1.58 11.24
C LYS A 304 3.98 1.09 10.88
N ASP A 305 4.76 0.78 11.91
CA ASP A 305 6.03 0.11 11.75
C ASP A 305 5.78 -1.29 11.15
N SER A 306 6.08 -1.44 9.86
CA SER A 306 6.12 -2.75 9.20
C SER A 306 7.43 -3.51 9.49
N GLY A 307 8.29 -2.98 10.36
CA GLY A 307 9.64 -3.49 10.63
C GLY A 307 9.71 -4.75 11.48
N LEU A 308 8.64 -5.18 12.10
CA LEU A 308 8.57 -6.44 12.85
C LEU A 308 7.77 -7.46 12.05
N ILE A 309 8.50 -8.39 11.43
CA ILE A 309 8.05 -9.72 10.97
C ILE A 309 6.53 -9.79 10.77
N ASN A 310 6.06 -9.52 9.56
CA ASN A 310 4.77 -10.02 9.12
C ASN A 310 4.88 -11.57 9.04
N ILE A 311 4.81 -12.22 10.21
CA ILE A 311 4.48 -13.63 10.26
C ILE A 311 2.99 -13.67 9.92
N ASN A 312 2.67 -13.65 8.64
CA ASN A 312 1.43 -14.21 8.17
C ASN A 312 1.51 -15.72 8.44
N THR A 313 1.30 -16.09 9.70
CA THR A 313 0.89 -17.46 10.01
C THR A 313 -0.47 -17.65 9.38
N ALA A 314 -0.45 -18.16 8.16
CA ALA A 314 -1.60 -18.87 7.64
C ALA A 314 -1.95 -19.96 8.65
N LYS A 315 -3.05 -19.82 9.34
CA LYS A 315 -3.84 -20.89 9.93
C LYS A 315 -5.11 -21.03 9.15
#